data_b50473bd31525a8a947cc54307fd761b
#
_entry.id   b50473bd31525a8a947cc54307fd761b
#
_cell.length_a   1.000
_cell.length_b   1.000
_cell.length_c   1.000
_cell.angle_alpha   90.00
_cell.angle_beta   90.00
_cell.angle_gamma   90.00
#
_symmetry.space_group_name_H-M   'P 1'
#
loop_
_entity.id
_entity.type
_entity.pdbx_description
1 polymer ?
#
loop_
_entity_poly.entity_id
_entity_poly.type
_entity_poly.pdbx_seq_one_letter_code
_entity_poly.pdbx_strand_id
1 'polypeptide(L)'
;MVPVAQETTANTVRLPYSFSRRFSLVAWCEASLEILHVHPLSLSVLQELQRGLNAPFTLRQIDEAEFEQRLNAVWQRDSSEARQLMEDLGSAEDFFTLAEELPETEDLLESDDNAPIIKLINAMLAEAIKEGASDIHIETFEKSLVIRFRVDGTLHEMLRPGRKLASLLVSRIKVMARLDIAEKRVPQDGRIALLLGGRAIDVRVSTMPSAWGERVVLRLLDKNQARLTLERLGLSQQLTAQLRQLLHKPHGIFLVTGPTGSGKSTTLYAGLQELNNHSRNILTVEDPIEYMIEGIGQTQVNTRVGMTFSRGLRAILRQDPDVVMVGEIRDTETAEIAVQASLTGHLVLSTLHTNTAVGAITRLQDMGVEPFLLSSSLTGVMAQRLVRTLCPDCRQPAPATDEEKRLLGITDARTVTLYHPQGCPACNHKGFRGRTAIHELIVVDATLRDLIHRQAGELELERYVRQHSAGIRSNGIEKVLAGETSLDEVLRVTMEA
;
A
#
# COMPACT_ATOMS: atom_id res chain seq x y z
N MET A 1 8.21 -26.95 29.21
CA MET A 1 9.40 -27.40 28.50
C MET A 1 9.78 -26.32 27.50
N VAL A 2 10.93 -25.66 27.63
CA VAL A 2 11.41 -24.70 26.63
C VAL A 2 11.93 -25.53 25.46
N PRO A 3 11.50 -25.27 24.21
CA PRO A 3 12.13 -25.91 23.05
C PRO A 3 13.58 -25.45 22.93
N VAL A 4 14.46 -26.37 22.64
CA VAL A 4 15.90 -26.20 22.44
C VAL A 4 16.15 -25.11 21.43
N ALA A 5 17.09 -24.19 21.74
CA ALA A 5 17.57 -23.18 20.79
C ALA A 5 18.13 -23.87 19.55
N GLN A 6 17.59 -23.54 18.37
CA GLN A 6 18.11 -24.03 17.10
C GLN A 6 19.41 -23.29 16.77
N GLU A 7 20.50 -24.03 16.68
CA GLU A 7 21.76 -23.52 16.14
C GLU A 7 21.63 -23.30 14.63
N THR A 8 21.57 -22.05 14.20
CA THR A 8 21.76 -21.68 12.80
C THR A 8 23.12 -21.01 12.62
N THR A 9 23.80 -21.38 11.60
CA THR A 9 25.14 -20.97 11.21
C THR A 9 25.31 -19.45 11.21
N ALA A 10 26.31 -18.97 11.96
CA ALA A 10 26.76 -17.60 12.21
C ALA A 10 25.92 -16.77 13.20
N ASN A 11 26.22 -16.97 14.50
CA ASN A 11 26.14 -15.98 15.60
C ASN A 11 24.78 -15.33 15.93
N THR A 12 23.63 -15.98 15.82
CA THR A 12 22.38 -15.46 16.37
C THR A 12 21.66 -16.47 17.24
N VAL A 13 21.84 -16.37 18.55
CA VAL A 13 21.04 -17.11 19.52
C VAL A 13 19.68 -16.41 19.67
N ARG A 14 18.57 -17.12 19.45
CA ARG A 14 17.22 -16.59 19.56
C ARG A 14 16.44 -17.17 20.70
N LEU A 15 15.67 -16.32 21.35
CA LEU A 15 14.64 -16.70 22.30
C LEU A 15 13.29 -16.73 21.62
N PRO A 16 12.36 -17.64 21.97
CA PRO A 16 11.01 -17.65 21.43
C PRO A 16 10.31 -16.30 21.60
N TYR A 17 9.60 -15.80 20.59
CA TYR A 17 8.93 -14.50 20.63
C TYR A 17 8.00 -14.35 21.83
N SER A 18 7.19 -15.39 22.14
CA SER A 18 6.30 -15.42 23.28
C SER A 18 7.04 -15.29 24.61
N PHE A 19 8.24 -15.89 24.72
CA PHE A 19 9.09 -15.77 25.90
C PHE A 19 9.69 -14.35 26.01
N SER A 20 10.22 -13.83 24.91
CA SER A 20 10.75 -12.46 24.84
C SER A 20 9.71 -11.40 25.22
N ARG A 21 8.50 -11.52 24.71
CA ARG A 21 7.39 -10.60 25.03
C ARG A 21 6.92 -10.72 26.49
N ARG A 22 6.76 -11.95 26.97
CA ARG A 22 6.26 -12.21 28.34
C ARG A 22 7.15 -11.65 29.42
N PHE A 23 8.46 -11.68 29.19
CA PHE A 23 9.46 -11.26 30.17
C PHE A 23 10.16 -9.96 29.80
N SER A 24 9.76 -9.30 28.72
CA SER A 24 10.32 -8.04 28.19
C SER A 24 11.86 -8.12 28.07
N LEU A 25 12.34 -9.17 27.39
CA LEU A 25 13.76 -9.41 27.18
C LEU A 25 14.07 -9.91 25.76
N VAL A 26 15.28 -9.64 25.26
CA VAL A 26 15.72 -10.07 23.92
C VAL A 26 17.19 -10.48 23.97
N ALA A 27 17.54 -11.57 23.27
CA ALA A 27 18.92 -11.96 23.09
C ALA A 27 19.55 -11.15 21.95
N TRP A 28 20.69 -10.54 22.21
CA TRP A 28 21.42 -9.70 21.25
C TRP A 28 22.88 -10.12 21.20
N CYS A 29 23.41 -10.29 19.99
CA CYS A 29 24.79 -10.71 19.79
C CYS A 29 25.48 -9.77 18.80
N GLU A 30 26.44 -8.96 19.28
CA GLU A 30 27.36 -8.17 18.46
C GLU A 30 28.80 -8.72 18.60
N ALA A 31 29.38 -8.64 19.78
CA ALA A 31 30.69 -9.19 20.12
C ALA A 31 30.59 -10.31 21.15
N SER A 32 29.57 -10.28 21.99
CA SER A 32 29.21 -11.28 22.99
C SER A 32 27.70 -11.40 23.08
N LEU A 33 27.21 -12.52 23.62
CA LEU A 33 25.79 -12.70 23.85
C LEU A 33 25.32 -11.86 25.03
N GLU A 34 24.42 -10.91 24.78
CA GLU A 34 23.78 -10.08 25.78
C GLU A 34 22.28 -10.40 25.86
N ILE A 35 21.73 -10.46 27.08
CA ILE A 35 20.31 -10.47 27.29
C ILE A 35 19.89 -9.06 27.70
N LEU A 36 19.23 -8.37 26.78
CA LEU A 36 18.67 -7.04 26.99
C LEU A 36 17.31 -7.21 27.66
N HIS A 37 17.04 -6.52 28.76
CA HIS A 37 15.79 -6.66 29.50
C HIS A 37 15.30 -5.32 30.03
N VAL A 38 13.99 -5.13 30.11
CA VAL A 38 13.36 -3.91 30.62
C VAL A 38 13.21 -3.95 32.14
N HIS A 39 12.70 -5.06 32.67
CA HIS A 39 12.44 -5.25 34.09
C HIS A 39 13.45 -6.19 34.74
N PRO A 40 13.71 -6.10 36.02
CA PRO A 40 14.56 -7.05 36.76
C PRO A 40 14.08 -8.49 36.56
N LEU A 41 15.01 -9.38 36.14
CA LEU A 41 14.70 -10.77 35.85
C LEU A 41 14.63 -11.59 37.14
N SER A 42 13.62 -12.45 37.24
CA SER A 42 13.50 -13.40 38.34
C SER A 42 14.53 -14.54 38.22
N LEU A 43 14.88 -15.17 39.33
CA LEU A 43 15.81 -16.30 39.36
C LEU A 43 15.34 -17.46 38.45
N SER A 44 14.03 -17.69 38.36
CA SER A 44 13.45 -18.72 37.50
C SER A 44 13.67 -18.43 36.00
N VAL A 45 13.54 -17.16 35.57
CA VAL A 45 13.80 -16.74 34.21
C VAL A 45 15.28 -16.88 33.87
N LEU A 46 16.17 -16.50 34.77
CA LEU A 46 17.63 -16.66 34.60
C LEU A 46 18.03 -18.13 34.46
N GLN A 47 17.42 -19.01 35.28
CA GLN A 47 17.65 -20.46 35.15
C GLN A 47 17.14 -21.04 33.83
N GLU A 48 16.00 -20.56 33.33
CA GLU A 48 15.48 -20.94 32.01
C GLU A 48 16.37 -20.46 30.88
N LEU A 49 16.85 -19.21 30.95
CA LEU A 49 17.82 -18.68 29.99
C LEU A 49 19.12 -19.47 29.97
N GLN A 50 19.66 -19.82 31.16
CA GLN A 50 20.87 -20.63 31.29
C GLN A 50 20.72 -22.04 30.70
N ARG A 51 19.54 -22.65 30.88
CA ARG A 51 19.25 -23.98 30.31
C ARG A 51 19.01 -23.93 28.80
N GLY A 52 18.38 -22.86 28.30
CA GLY A 52 17.99 -22.76 26.88
C GLY A 52 19.09 -22.26 25.96
N LEU A 53 20.00 -21.39 26.46
CA LEU A 53 21.01 -20.75 25.62
C LEU A 53 22.30 -21.54 25.49
N ASN A 54 22.61 -22.39 26.46
CA ASN A 54 23.83 -23.24 26.50
C ASN A 54 25.14 -22.48 26.20
N ALA A 55 25.15 -21.15 26.44
CA ALA A 55 26.24 -20.22 26.19
C ALA A 55 26.33 -19.18 27.31
N PRO A 56 27.50 -18.67 27.68
CA PRO A 56 27.62 -17.56 28.62
C PRO A 56 27.02 -16.29 28.03
N PHE A 57 26.28 -15.57 28.83
CA PHE A 57 25.66 -14.30 28.45
C PHE A 57 25.82 -13.24 29.55
N THR A 58 25.75 -11.98 29.16
CA THR A 58 25.71 -10.84 30.07
C THR A 58 24.31 -10.23 30.10
N LEU A 59 23.96 -9.55 31.19
CA LEU A 59 22.67 -8.88 31.36
C LEU A 59 22.85 -7.37 31.17
N ARG A 60 21.99 -6.75 30.38
CA ARG A 60 21.95 -5.30 30.21
C ARG A 60 20.51 -4.81 30.28
N GLN A 61 20.27 -3.85 31.16
CA GLN A 61 18.95 -3.20 31.25
C GLN A 61 18.83 -2.12 30.19
N ILE A 62 17.66 -2.07 29.52
CA ILE A 62 17.29 -1.10 28.49
C ILE A 62 15.92 -0.54 28.76
N ASP A 63 15.55 0.54 28.09
CA ASP A 63 14.20 1.08 28.16
C ASP A 63 13.22 0.33 27.21
N GLU A 64 11.94 0.62 27.37
CA GLU A 64 10.87 -0.07 26.62
C GLU A 64 10.92 0.27 25.11
N ALA A 65 11.36 1.49 24.76
CA ALA A 65 11.48 1.91 23.36
C ALA A 65 12.66 1.21 22.67
N GLU A 66 13.81 1.08 23.34
CA GLU A 66 14.94 0.32 22.83
C GLU A 66 14.60 -1.18 22.76
N PHE A 67 13.87 -1.72 23.74
CA PHE A 67 13.40 -3.11 23.71
C PHE A 67 12.53 -3.41 22.47
N GLU A 68 11.52 -2.57 22.18
CA GLU A 68 10.67 -2.74 21.01
C GLU A 68 11.49 -2.64 19.70
N GLN A 69 12.42 -1.71 19.63
CA GLN A 69 13.29 -1.56 18.48
C GLN A 69 14.19 -2.79 18.29
N ARG A 70 14.80 -3.30 19.35
CA ARG A 70 15.69 -4.49 19.31
C ARG A 70 14.92 -5.78 19.04
N LEU A 71 13.75 -5.95 19.69
CA LEU A 71 12.87 -7.09 19.43
C LEU A 71 12.47 -7.14 17.96
N ASN A 72 12.03 -6.02 17.41
CA ASN A 72 11.68 -5.92 16.00
C ASN A 72 12.88 -6.19 15.09
N ALA A 73 14.07 -5.69 15.42
CA ALA A 73 15.28 -5.92 14.63
C ALA A 73 15.71 -7.40 14.61
N VAL A 74 15.62 -8.11 15.75
CA VAL A 74 15.92 -9.55 15.84
C VAL A 74 14.94 -10.37 15.01
N TRP A 75 13.67 -10.02 15.03
CA TRP A 75 12.62 -10.77 14.31
C TRP A 75 12.40 -10.30 12.86
N GLN A 76 12.87 -9.10 12.49
CA GLN A 76 12.86 -8.62 11.09
C GLN A 76 14.08 -9.09 10.27
N ARG A 77 15.18 -9.47 10.92
CA ARG A 77 16.43 -9.88 10.24
C ARG A 77 16.41 -11.27 9.59
N ASP A 78 15.40 -12.12 9.90
CA ASP A 78 15.41 -13.51 9.45
C ASP A 78 14.17 -13.89 8.65
N SER A 79 14.22 -13.58 7.40
CA SER A 79 13.35 -14.14 6.36
C SER A 79 13.94 -15.39 5.69
N SER A 80 15.08 -15.86 6.19
CA SER A 80 15.64 -17.16 5.79
C SER A 80 14.71 -18.31 6.19
N GLU A 81 13.89 -18.17 7.26
CA GLU A 81 12.94 -19.21 7.64
C GLU A 81 11.86 -19.49 6.59
N ALA A 82 11.34 -18.47 5.91
CA ALA A 82 10.41 -18.72 4.81
C ALA A 82 11.10 -19.43 3.65
N ARG A 83 12.32 -19.02 3.33
CA ARG A 83 13.13 -19.64 2.27
C ARG A 83 13.64 -21.01 2.66
N GLN A 84 14.07 -21.24 3.90
CA GLN A 84 14.45 -22.54 4.42
C GLN A 84 13.27 -23.50 4.56
N LEU A 85 12.12 -23.05 5.07
CA LEU A 85 10.87 -23.83 5.05
C LEU A 85 10.43 -24.16 3.62
N MET A 86 10.78 -23.34 2.65
CA MET A 86 10.52 -23.53 1.25
C MET A 86 11.53 -24.47 0.58
N GLU A 87 12.79 -24.40 0.96
CA GLU A 87 13.84 -25.36 0.53
C GLU A 87 13.66 -26.72 1.20
N ASP A 88 13.24 -26.75 2.47
CA ASP A 88 12.88 -27.99 3.20
C ASP A 88 11.54 -28.59 2.68
N LEU A 89 10.61 -27.75 2.20
CA LEU A 89 9.41 -28.20 1.45
C LEU A 89 9.74 -28.60 0.00
N GLY A 90 10.91 -28.20 -0.50
CA GLY A 90 11.43 -28.58 -1.82
C GLY A 90 12.04 -29.99 -1.87
N SER A 91 12.35 -30.58 -0.75
CA SER A 91 12.56 -32.05 -0.63
C SER A 91 11.19 -32.71 -0.58
N ALA A 92 10.65 -32.96 -1.76
CA ALA A 92 9.25 -33.32 -2.03
C ALA A 92 8.75 -34.59 -1.33
N GLU A 93 9.60 -35.43 -0.75
CA GLU A 93 9.19 -36.70 -0.17
C GLU A 93 8.63 -36.55 1.25
N ASP A 94 9.16 -35.66 2.10
CA ASP A 94 8.68 -35.51 3.48
C ASP A 94 7.37 -34.73 3.59
N PHE A 95 7.13 -33.74 2.71
CA PHE A 95 5.90 -32.92 2.72
C PHE A 95 4.72 -33.71 2.13
N PHE A 96 4.94 -34.54 1.12
CA PHE A 96 3.90 -35.37 0.53
C PHE A 96 3.50 -36.50 1.48
N THR A 97 4.43 -37.03 2.26
CA THR A 97 4.16 -38.01 3.32
C THR A 97 3.31 -37.40 4.43
N LEU A 98 3.63 -36.18 4.85
CA LEU A 98 2.81 -35.39 5.80
C LEU A 98 1.44 -35.00 5.23
N ALA A 99 1.33 -34.73 3.94
CA ALA A 99 0.05 -34.43 3.29
C ALA A 99 -0.81 -35.67 3.00
N GLU A 100 -0.19 -36.84 2.87
CA GLU A 100 -0.88 -38.14 2.77
C GLU A 100 -1.31 -38.68 4.15
N GLU A 101 -0.63 -38.29 5.22
CA GLU A 101 -0.99 -38.62 6.62
C GLU A 101 -2.08 -37.72 7.19
N LEU A 102 -2.46 -36.59 6.51
CA LEU A 102 -3.61 -35.78 6.90
C LEU A 102 -4.92 -36.52 6.49
N PRO A 103 -5.78 -36.91 7.45
CA PRO A 103 -7.04 -37.54 7.14
C PRO A 103 -7.93 -36.64 6.27
N GLU A 104 -8.57 -37.23 5.27
CA GLU A 104 -9.48 -36.51 4.35
C GLU A 104 -10.72 -35.90 5.03
N THR A 105 -10.92 -36.11 6.32
CA THR A 105 -12.15 -35.80 7.07
C THR A 105 -11.95 -35.21 8.46
N GLU A 106 -10.77 -34.71 8.85
CA GLU A 106 -10.61 -34.04 10.14
C GLU A 106 -10.95 -32.56 10.10
N ASP A 107 -11.63 -32.13 11.15
CA ASP A 107 -12.10 -30.79 11.40
C ASP A 107 -10.91 -29.82 11.41
N LEU A 108 -10.77 -29.01 10.36
CA LEU A 108 -9.68 -28.05 10.17
C LEU A 108 -9.62 -26.97 11.28
N LEU A 109 -10.56 -27.01 12.24
CA LEU A 109 -10.63 -26.10 13.38
C LEU A 109 -9.82 -26.56 14.60
N GLU A 110 -9.41 -27.83 14.67
CA GLU A 110 -8.68 -28.43 15.81
C GLU A 110 -7.20 -28.70 15.54
N SER A 111 -6.65 -28.32 14.35
CA SER A 111 -5.25 -28.58 14.07
C SER A 111 -4.34 -27.61 14.84
N ASP A 112 -3.43 -28.21 15.62
CA ASP A 112 -2.33 -27.55 16.34
C ASP A 112 -1.70 -26.41 15.53
N ASP A 113 -1.29 -25.30 16.20
CA ASP A 113 -0.59 -24.15 15.62
C ASP A 113 0.71 -24.49 14.87
N ASN A 114 1.08 -25.75 14.84
CA ASN A 114 2.26 -26.33 14.23
C ASN A 114 2.06 -26.95 12.84
N ALA A 115 0.88 -26.87 12.24
CA ALA A 115 0.65 -27.44 10.90
C ALA A 115 1.56 -26.75 9.85
N PRO A 116 2.28 -27.49 9.01
CA PRO A 116 3.22 -26.95 8.02
C PRO A 116 2.62 -25.89 7.12
N ILE A 117 1.35 -26.01 6.76
CA ILE A 117 0.64 -25.06 5.91
C ILE A 117 0.43 -23.70 6.58
N ILE A 118 0.19 -23.66 7.91
CA ILE A 118 0.05 -22.43 8.68
C ILE A 118 1.40 -21.71 8.75
N LYS A 119 2.47 -22.47 8.99
CA LYS A 119 3.84 -21.93 8.97
C LYS A 119 4.18 -21.32 7.62
N LEU A 120 3.83 -22.00 6.53
CA LEU A 120 4.03 -21.50 5.16
C LEU A 120 3.25 -20.19 4.92
N ILE A 121 1.98 -20.11 5.32
CA ILE A 121 1.17 -18.89 5.16
C ILE A 121 1.78 -17.74 5.98
N ASN A 122 2.14 -18.01 7.23
CA ASN A 122 2.73 -16.98 8.11
C ASN A 122 4.10 -16.51 7.57
N ALA A 123 4.94 -17.43 7.10
CA ALA A 123 6.22 -17.12 6.49
C ALA A 123 6.04 -16.30 5.19
N MET A 124 5.08 -16.68 4.34
CA MET A 124 4.74 -15.96 3.12
C MET A 124 4.26 -14.53 3.42
N LEU A 125 3.40 -14.35 4.43
CA LEU A 125 2.92 -13.03 4.85
C LEU A 125 4.04 -12.18 5.44
N ALA A 126 4.90 -12.77 6.27
CA ALA A 126 6.05 -12.09 6.86
C ALA A 126 7.05 -11.62 5.79
N GLU A 127 7.37 -12.49 4.82
CA GLU A 127 8.26 -12.13 3.72
C GLU A 127 7.65 -11.05 2.83
N ALA A 128 6.36 -11.13 2.51
CA ALA A 128 5.66 -10.12 1.72
C ALA A 128 5.69 -8.75 2.40
N ILE A 129 5.51 -8.69 3.72
CA ILE A 129 5.58 -7.45 4.50
C ILE A 129 7.00 -6.89 4.51
N LYS A 130 8.00 -7.75 4.67
CA LYS A 130 9.42 -7.36 4.64
C LYS A 130 9.82 -6.79 3.28
N GLU A 131 9.37 -7.42 2.20
CA GLU A 131 9.58 -6.95 0.83
C GLU A 131 8.77 -5.67 0.49
N GLY A 132 7.89 -5.22 1.39
CA GLY A 132 6.98 -4.09 1.13
C GLY A 132 5.95 -4.40 0.04
N ALA A 133 5.54 -5.66 -0.08
CA ALA A 133 4.53 -6.07 -1.05
C ALA A 133 3.16 -5.47 -0.70
N SER A 134 2.46 -5.00 -1.71
CA SER A 134 1.07 -4.57 -1.60
C SER A 134 0.08 -5.71 -1.71
N ASP A 135 0.39 -6.72 -2.55
CA ASP A 135 -0.48 -7.84 -2.81
C ASP A 135 0.33 -9.14 -2.96
N ILE A 136 -0.26 -10.26 -2.52
CA ILE A 136 0.22 -11.60 -2.79
C ILE A 136 -0.77 -12.26 -3.74
N HIS A 137 -0.30 -12.74 -4.87
CA HIS A 137 -1.08 -13.49 -5.86
C HIS A 137 -0.73 -14.96 -5.75
N ILE A 138 -1.74 -15.80 -5.53
CA ILE A 138 -1.65 -17.25 -5.46
C ILE A 138 -2.45 -17.79 -6.64
N GLU A 139 -1.75 -18.35 -7.63
CA GLU A 139 -2.33 -18.68 -8.93
C GLU A 139 -2.12 -20.15 -9.26
N THR A 140 -3.23 -20.88 -9.42
CA THR A 140 -3.21 -22.30 -9.74
C THR A 140 -3.19 -22.51 -11.26
N PHE A 141 -2.18 -23.20 -11.74
CA PHE A 141 -2.01 -23.62 -13.13
C PHE A 141 -2.10 -25.13 -13.28
N GLU A 142 -2.05 -25.64 -14.52
CA GLU A 142 -2.20 -27.06 -14.81
C GLU A 142 -1.22 -27.95 -14.03
N LYS A 143 0.04 -27.56 -13.93
CA LYS A 143 1.12 -28.37 -13.33
C LYS A 143 1.72 -27.76 -12.07
N SER A 144 1.45 -26.50 -11.79
CA SER A 144 2.11 -25.76 -10.71
C SER A 144 1.16 -24.80 -10.01
N LEU A 145 1.51 -24.44 -8.79
CA LEU A 145 1.03 -23.28 -8.08
C LEU A 145 2.09 -22.19 -8.21
N VAL A 146 1.71 -20.97 -8.54
CA VAL A 146 2.65 -19.84 -8.62
C VAL A 146 2.26 -18.79 -7.59
N ILE A 147 3.21 -18.42 -6.75
CA ILE A 147 3.04 -17.36 -5.75
C ILE A 147 3.88 -16.16 -6.19
N ARG A 148 3.22 -15.01 -6.40
CA ARG A 148 3.84 -13.78 -6.83
C ARG A 148 3.53 -12.66 -5.85
N PHE A 149 4.53 -11.81 -5.58
CA PHE A 149 4.35 -10.59 -4.78
C PHE A 149 4.32 -9.37 -5.69
N ARG A 150 3.40 -8.46 -5.41
CA ARG A 150 3.41 -7.15 -6.05
C ARG A 150 4.19 -6.18 -5.17
N VAL A 151 5.39 -5.83 -5.61
CA VAL A 151 6.27 -4.88 -4.92
C VAL A 151 6.46 -3.67 -5.83
N ASP A 152 6.22 -2.48 -5.30
CA ASP A 152 6.30 -1.21 -6.05
C ASP A 152 5.55 -1.21 -7.39
N GLY A 153 4.39 -1.87 -7.42
CA GLY A 153 3.51 -1.98 -8.58
C GLY A 153 3.84 -3.13 -9.53
N THR A 154 5.01 -3.78 -9.41
CA THR A 154 5.46 -4.87 -10.29
C THR A 154 5.27 -6.23 -9.63
N LEU A 155 4.81 -7.23 -10.40
CA LEU A 155 4.69 -8.61 -9.92
C LEU A 155 6.03 -9.35 -10.07
N HIS A 156 6.46 -9.98 -8.98
CA HIS A 156 7.65 -10.82 -8.93
C HIS A 156 7.26 -12.23 -8.50
N GLU A 157 7.72 -13.24 -9.23
CA GLU A 157 7.54 -14.64 -8.82
C GLU A 157 8.45 -14.94 -7.62
N MET A 158 7.85 -15.44 -6.55
CA MET A 158 8.55 -15.79 -5.31
C MET A 158 8.72 -17.29 -5.18
N LEU A 159 7.71 -18.04 -5.60
CA LEU A 159 7.65 -19.50 -5.44
C LEU A 159 6.83 -20.16 -6.54
N ARG A 160 7.23 -21.39 -6.86
CA ARG A 160 6.51 -22.25 -7.81
C ARG A 160 6.41 -23.68 -7.26
N PRO A 161 5.63 -23.92 -6.21
CA PRO A 161 5.42 -25.26 -5.68
C PRO A 161 4.53 -26.11 -6.61
N GLY A 162 4.48 -27.42 -6.33
CA GLY A 162 3.60 -28.33 -7.05
C GLY A 162 2.11 -28.00 -6.83
N ARG A 163 1.27 -28.33 -7.83
CA ARG A 163 -0.17 -28.01 -7.82
C ARG A 163 -0.93 -28.61 -6.62
N LYS A 164 -0.51 -29.76 -6.10
CA LYS A 164 -1.19 -30.45 -4.98
C LYS A 164 -1.33 -29.56 -3.74
N LEU A 165 -0.39 -28.63 -3.51
CA LEU A 165 -0.43 -27.66 -2.41
C LEU A 165 -1.57 -26.62 -2.55
N ALA A 166 -2.06 -26.38 -3.76
CA ALA A 166 -3.01 -25.30 -4.03
C ALA A 166 -4.30 -25.42 -3.24
N SER A 167 -4.90 -26.61 -3.21
CA SER A 167 -6.19 -26.82 -2.52
C SER A 167 -6.07 -26.62 -1.00
N LEU A 168 -4.99 -27.10 -0.40
CA LEU A 168 -4.72 -26.96 1.04
C LEU A 168 -4.48 -25.50 1.42
N LEU A 169 -3.63 -24.80 0.65
CA LEU A 169 -3.32 -23.40 0.86
C LEU A 169 -4.57 -22.51 0.74
N VAL A 170 -5.35 -22.71 -0.33
CA VAL A 170 -6.58 -21.94 -0.57
C VAL A 170 -7.62 -22.22 0.50
N SER A 171 -7.85 -23.50 0.87
CA SER A 171 -8.79 -23.86 1.93
C SER A 171 -8.42 -23.21 3.27
N ARG A 172 -7.13 -23.24 3.64
CA ARG A 172 -6.68 -22.61 4.89
C ARG A 172 -6.84 -21.09 4.88
N ILE A 173 -6.54 -20.42 3.77
CA ILE A 173 -6.77 -18.99 3.61
C ILE A 173 -8.27 -18.66 3.73
N LYS A 174 -9.14 -19.47 3.13
CA LYS A 174 -10.61 -19.31 3.28
C LYS A 174 -11.05 -19.41 4.73
N VAL A 175 -10.56 -20.41 5.48
CA VAL A 175 -10.84 -20.53 6.94
C VAL A 175 -10.42 -19.25 7.67
N MET A 176 -9.19 -18.82 7.46
CA MET A 176 -8.66 -17.60 8.12
C MET A 176 -9.48 -16.35 7.77
N ALA A 177 -9.98 -16.27 6.53
CA ALA A 177 -10.80 -15.16 6.03
C ALA A 177 -12.30 -15.32 6.33
N ARG A 178 -12.73 -16.40 6.98
CA ARG A 178 -14.13 -16.76 7.27
C ARG A 178 -14.99 -16.90 6.01
N LEU A 179 -14.42 -17.48 4.96
CA LEU A 179 -15.08 -17.76 3.70
C LEU A 179 -15.58 -19.20 3.67
N ASP A 180 -16.52 -19.48 2.76
CA ASP A 180 -17.04 -20.83 2.55
C ASP A 180 -16.01 -21.70 1.80
N ILE A 181 -15.53 -22.76 2.46
CA ILE A 181 -14.52 -23.67 1.93
C ILE A 181 -15.11 -24.58 0.85
N ALA A 182 -16.39 -24.95 1.02
CA ALA A 182 -17.07 -25.88 0.11
C ALA A 182 -17.43 -25.21 -1.23
N GLU A 183 -17.71 -23.91 -1.22
CA GLU A 183 -18.05 -23.16 -2.43
C GLU A 183 -16.78 -22.72 -3.19
N LYS A 184 -16.58 -23.28 -4.38
CA LYS A 184 -15.41 -23.03 -5.24
C LYS A 184 -15.77 -22.48 -6.62
N ARG A 185 -17.06 -22.23 -6.86
CA ARG A 185 -17.60 -21.87 -8.19
C ARG A 185 -17.89 -20.39 -8.35
N VAL A 186 -17.93 -19.64 -7.25
CA VAL A 186 -18.20 -18.20 -7.23
C VAL A 186 -17.09 -17.43 -6.51
N PRO A 187 -16.85 -16.18 -6.88
CA PRO A 187 -15.91 -15.32 -6.16
C PRO A 187 -16.35 -15.09 -4.71
N GLN A 188 -15.39 -15.01 -3.81
CA GLN A 188 -15.65 -14.68 -2.41
C GLN A 188 -14.63 -13.63 -1.93
N ASP A 189 -15.08 -12.71 -1.09
CA ASP A 189 -14.26 -11.68 -0.47
C ASP A 189 -14.33 -11.75 1.04
N GLY A 190 -13.19 -11.66 1.71
CA GLY A 190 -13.07 -11.73 3.16
C GLY A 190 -11.92 -10.91 3.71
N ARG A 191 -11.70 -11.01 5.02
CA ARG A 191 -10.63 -10.29 5.72
C ARG A 191 -9.97 -11.19 6.76
N ILE A 192 -8.65 -10.99 6.91
CA ILE A 192 -7.85 -11.60 7.96
C ILE A 192 -7.19 -10.47 8.74
N ALA A 193 -7.44 -10.39 10.05
CA ALA A 193 -6.72 -9.48 10.93
C ALA A 193 -5.66 -10.28 11.68
N LEU A 194 -4.40 -9.86 11.60
CA LEU A 194 -3.30 -10.56 12.25
C LEU A 194 -2.28 -9.58 12.84
N LEU A 195 -1.51 -10.08 13.80
CA LEU A 195 -0.39 -9.39 14.40
C LEU A 195 0.90 -10.07 13.94
N LEU A 196 1.74 -9.34 13.23
CA LEU A 196 3.05 -9.82 12.79
C LEU A 196 4.15 -8.90 13.36
N GLY A 197 5.00 -9.44 14.21
CA GLY A 197 6.07 -8.67 14.85
C GLY A 197 5.57 -7.44 15.62
N GLY A 198 4.38 -7.51 16.26
CA GLY A 198 3.74 -6.41 16.96
C GLY A 198 3.02 -5.40 16.08
N ARG A 199 3.02 -5.58 14.75
CA ARG A 199 2.27 -4.74 13.79
C ARG A 199 0.91 -5.35 13.51
N ALA A 200 -0.15 -4.54 13.62
CA ALA A 200 -1.49 -4.93 13.22
C ALA A 200 -1.60 -4.81 11.69
N ILE A 201 -1.76 -5.95 11.02
CA ILE A 201 -1.92 -6.06 9.58
C ILE A 201 -3.36 -6.49 9.29
N ASP A 202 -4.01 -5.80 8.39
CA ASP A 202 -5.31 -6.18 7.83
C ASP A 202 -5.09 -6.73 6.42
N VAL A 203 -5.50 -7.97 6.18
CA VAL A 203 -5.35 -8.62 4.87
C VAL A 203 -6.72 -8.79 4.25
N ARG A 204 -6.95 -8.12 3.12
CA ARG A 204 -8.14 -8.39 2.31
C ARG A 204 -7.89 -9.59 1.42
N VAL A 205 -8.80 -10.53 1.44
CA VAL A 205 -8.74 -11.78 0.69
C VAL A 205 -9.81 -11.76 -0.38
N SER A 206 -9.41 -11.97 -1.62
CA SER A 206 -10.35 -12.21 -2.73
C SER A 206 -10.02 -13.53 -3.39
N THR A 207 -11.03 -14.40 -3.52
CA THR A 207 -10.91 -15.67 -4.21
C THR A 207 -11.74 -15.66 -5.48
N MET A 208 -11.24 -16.29 -6.54
CA MET A 208 -11.93 -16.36 -7.82
C MET A 208 -11.71 -17.73 -8.46
N PRO A 209 -12.77 -18.38 -8.97
CA PRO A 209 -12.65 -19.60 -9.76
C PRO A 209 -11.75 -19.38 -10.98
N SER A 210 -10.91 -20.36 -11.27
CA SER A 210 -10.12 -20.41 -12.51
C SER A 210 -10.13 -21.82 -13.10
N ALA A 211 -9.61 -21.98 -14.31
CA ALA A 211 -9.64 -23.26 -15.04
C ALA A 211 -9.00 -24.45 -14.27
N TRP A 212 -8.03 -24.18 -13.42
CA TRP A 212 -7.24 -25.20 -12.75
C TRP A 212 -7.40 -25.22 -11.22
N GLY A 213 -8.32 -24.44 -10.69
CA GLY A 213 -8.60 -24.28 -9.26
C GLY A 213 -8.93 -22.83 -8.93
N GLU A 214 -8.91 -22.47 -7.67
CA GLU A 214 -9.16 -21.08 -7.27
C GLU A 214 -7.87 -20.24 -7.33
N ARG A 215 -8.01 -19.02 -7.78
CA ARG A 215 -7.00 -17.96 -7.66
C ARG A 215 -7.30 -17.15 -6.42
N VAL A 216 -6.28 -16.81 -5.65
CA VAL A 216 -6.42 -15.98 -4.45
C VAL A 216 -5.52 -14.75 -4.56
N VAL A 217 -6.04 -13.62 -4.17
CA VAL A 217 -5.28 -12.38 -4.01
C VAL A 217 -5.42 -11.92 -2.56
N LEU A 218 -4.27 -11.73 -1.90
CA LEU A 218 -4.19 -11.18 -0.55
C LEU A 218 -3.63 -9.77 -0.64
N ARG A 219 -4.44 -8.75 -0.34
CA ARG A 219 -3.99 -7.36 -0.26
C ARG A 219 -3.61 -7.02 1.17
N LEU A 220 -2.37 -6.61 1.34
CA LEU A 220 -1.79 -6.28 2.64
C LEU A 220 -2.02 -4.80 2.97
N LEU A 221 -2.65 -4.53 4.10
CA LEU A 221 -2.94 -3.18 4.58
C LEU A 221 -2.26 -2.98 5.94
N ASP A 222 -1.15 -2.25 5.93
CA ASP A 222 -0.43 -1.90 7.16
C ASP A 222 -1.13 -0.71 7.83
N LYS A 223 -1.72 -0.95 9.00
CA LYS A 223 -2.40 0.10 9.79
C LYS A 223 -1.44 1.18 10.31
N ASN A 224 -0.14 0.90 10.37
CA ASN A 224 0.85 1.88 10.81
C ASN A 224 1.24 2.89 9.72
N GLN A 225 0.83 2.69 8.46
CA GLN A 225 0.97 3.70 7.40
C GLN A 225 0.00 4.88 7.55
N ALA A 226 -0.86 4.88 8.56
CA ALA A 226 -1.92 5.84 8.79
C ALA A 226 -1.47 7.30 9.09
N ARG A 227 -0.17 7.60 9.16
CA ARG A 227 0.36 8.96 9.40
C ARG A 227 1.01 9.54 8.14
N LEU A 228 0.28 9.56 7.04
CA LEU A 228 0.73 10.22 5.82
C LEU A 228 0.37 11.71 5.89
N THR A 229 1.37 12.57 5.93
CA THR A 229 1.20 14.02 5.81
C THR A 229 1.39 14.47 4.37
N LEU A 230 0.94 15.68 4.03
CA LEU A 230 1.08 16.25 2.68
C LEU A 230 2.55 16.29 2.23
N GLU A 231 3.49 16.53 3.16
CA GLU A 231 4.93 16.59 2.89
C GLU A 231 5.51 15.25 2.42
N ARG A 232 4.86 14.12 2.79
CA ARG A 232 5.31 12.78 2.39
C ARG A 232 4.77 12.31 1.04
N LEU A 233 3.91 13.10 0.40
CA LEU A 233 3.34 12.77 -0.92
C LEU A 233 4.33 12.96 -2.07
N GLY A 234 5.51 13.51 -1.82
CA GLY A 234 6.51 13.80 -2.86
C GLY A 234 6.19 15.04 -3.68
N LEU A 235 5.32 15.92 -3.18
CA LEU A 235 5.02 17.22 -3.76
C LEU A 235 6.18 18.20 -3.55
N SER A 236 6.39 19.10 -4.52
CA SER A 236 7.25 20.26 -4.28
C SER A 236 6.64 21.18 -3.21
N GLN A 237 7.47 22.01 -2.59
CA GLN A 237 7.00 22.94 -1.57
C GLN A 237 5.90 23.89 -2.10
N GLN A 238 6.04 24.32 -3.36
CA GLN A 238 5.05 25.15 -4.04
C GLN A 238 3.71 24.41 -4.23
N LEU A 239 3.74 23.18 -4.76
CA LEU A 239 2.54 22.37 -4.94
C LEU A 239 1.87 22.02 -3.61
N THR A 240 2.65 21.74 -2.57
CA THR A 240 2.12 21.51 -1.22
C THR A 240 1.36 22.73 -0.69
N ALA A 241 1.93 23.93 -0.87
CA ALA A 241 1.28 25.19 -0.46
C ALA A 241 -0.02 25.44 -1.24
N GLN A 242 -0.02 25.23 -2.55
CA GLN A 242 -1.23 25.35 -3.38
C GLN A 242 -2.30 24.34 -3.00
N LEU A 243 -1.94 23.08 -2.79
CA LEU A 243 -2.86 22.03 -2.34
C LEU A 243 -3.47 22.40 -0.98
N ARG A 244 -2.65 22.84 -0.03
CA ARG A 244 -3.10 23.29 1.29
C ARG A 244 -4.12 24.44 1.19
N GLN A 245 -3.88 25.42 0.30
CA GLN A 245 -4.84 26.50 0.05
C GLN A 245 -6.18 25.98 -0.49
N LEU A 246 -6.17 25.00 -1.40
CA LEU A 246 -7.38 24.40 -1.93
C LEU A 246 -8.16 23.63 -0.85
N LEU A 247 -7.47 22.86 -0.01
CA LEU A 247 -8.07 22.09 1.08
C LEU A 247 -8.68 22.97 2.18
N HIS A 248 -8.17 24.20 2.36
CA HIS A 248 -8.70 25.13 3.37
C HIS A 248 -9.80 26.07 2.83
N LYS A 249 -10.26 25.88 1.59
CA LYS A 249 -11.42 26.60 1.09
C LYS A 249 -12.67 26.21 1.90
N PRO A 250 -13.59 27.16 2.15
CA PRO A 250 -14.79 26.85 2.94
C PRO A 250 -15.77 25.92 2.21
N HIS A 251 -15.78 25.93 0.90
CA HIS A 251 -16.65 25.11 0.05
C HIS A 251 -16.02 24.93 -1.34
N GLY A 252 -16.57 24.01 -2.10
CA GLY A 252 -16.14 23.69 -3.46
C GLY A 252 -15.77 22.21 -3.60
N ILE A 253 -15.37 21.82 -4.80
CA ILE A 253 -14.94 20.46 -5.12
C ILE A 253 -13.45 20.48 -5.45
N PHE A 254 -12.69 19.62 -4.78
CA PHE A 254 -11.33 19.26 -5.16
C PHE A 254 -11.26 17.81 -5.59
N LEU A 255 -10.68 17.55 -6.74
CA LEU A 255 -10.59 16.22 -7.35
C LEU A 255 -9.15 15.74 -7.46
N VAL A 256 -8.94 14.46 -7.18
CA VAL A 256 -7.70 13.75 -7.49
C VAL A 256 -7.99 12.71 -8.56
N THR A 257 -7.26 12.76 -9.68
CA THR A 257 -7.46 11.83 -10.79
C THR A 257 -6.20 11.04 -11.13
N GLY A 258 -6.38 9.93 -11.80
CA GLY A 258 -5.33 9.03 -12.23
C GLY A 258 -5.81 7.58 -12.31
N PRO A 259 -5.02 6.67 -12.89
CA PRO A 259 -5.35 5.26 -12.94
C PRO A 259 -5.42 4.60 -11.57
N THR A 260 -5.89 3.37 -11.52
CA THR A 260 -5.83 2.54 -10.33
C THR A 260 -4.38 2.38 -9.85
N GLY A 261 -4.15 2.52 -8.55
CA GLY A 261 -2.81 2.41 -7.96
C GLY A 261 -1.93 3.66 -8.10
N SER A 262 -2.47 4.80 -8.57
CA SER A 262 -1.72 6.08 -8.64
C SER A 262 -1.60 6.83 -7.30
N GLY A 263 -2.17 6.30 -6.21
CA GLY A 263 -2.09 6.91 -4.88
C GLY A 263 -3.17 7.94 -4.57
N LYS A 264 -4.27 8.01 -5.33
CA LYS A 264 -5.37 8.98 -5.13
C LYS A 264 -5.93 8.98 -3.70
N SER A 265 -6.30 7.81 -3.20
CA SER A 265 -6.83 7.65 -1.83
C SER A 265 -5.81 8.12 -0.78
N THR A 266 -4.53 7.82 -1.00
CA THR A 266 -3.43 8.25 -0.13
C THR A 266 -3.37 9.78 -0.03
N THR A 267 -3.48 10.47 -1.17
CA THR A 267 -3.48 11.94 -1.23
C THR A 267 -4.71 12.53 -0.54
N LEU A 268 -5.90 11.97 -0.80
CA LEU A 268 -7.12 12.42 -0.11
C LEU A 268 -7.03 12.18 1.40
N TYR A 269 -6.54 11.04 1.84
CA TYR A 269 -6.38 10.74 3.27
C TYR A 269 -5.38 11.69 3.95
N ALA A 270 -4.26 12.03 3.29
CA ALA A 270 -3.34 13.05 3.79
C ALA A 270 -4.02 14.42 3.91
N GLY A 271 -4.86 14.78 2.92
CA GLY A 271 -5.68 15.99 2.98
C GLY A 271 -6.70 15.97 4.11
N LEU A 272 -7.39 14.84 4.34
CA LEU A 272 -8.32 14.69 5.44
C LEU A 272 -7.63 14.81 6.82
N GLN A 273 -6.43 14.24 6.96
CA GLN A 273 -5.64 14.35 8.19
C GLN A 273 -5.21 15.80 8.45
N GLU A 274 -4.81 16.55 7.40
CA GLU A 274 -4.51 17.97 7.50
C GLU A 274 -5.71 18.80 7.98
N LEU A 275 -6.93 18.43 7.54
CA LEU A 275 -8.17 19.11 7.88
C LEU A 275 -8.74 18.69 9.25
N ASN A 276 -8.31 17.55 9.79
CA ASN A 276 -8.84 16.94 11.00
C ASN A 276 -8.28 17.60 12.26
N ASN A 277 -8.84 18.73 12.62
CA ASN A 277 -8.44 19.55 13.77
C ASN A 277 -9.47 19.57 14.91
N HIS A 278 -10.35 18.57 14.96
CA HIS A 278 -11.44 18.42 15.94
C HIS A 278 -12.52 19.52 15.94
N SER A 279 -12.38 20.57 15.11
CA SER A 279 -13.38 21.64 14.99
C SER A 279 -14.26 21.48 13.74
N ARG A 280 -13.97 20.50 12.89
CA ARG A 280 -14.68 20.21 11.65
C ARG A 280 -15.30 18.83 11.70
N ASN A 281 -16.55 18.73 11.26
CA ASN A 281 -17.21 17.45 11.04
C ASN A 281 -16.84 16.91 9.66
N ILE A 282 -15.99 15.89 9.63
CA ILE A 282 -15.46 15.28 8.41
C ILE A 282 -16.11 13.90 8.25
N LEU A 283 -16.82 13.70 7.15
CA LEU A 283 -17.53 12.46 6.86
C LEU A 283 -17.13 11.91 5.48
N THR A 284 -17.02 10.58 5.38
CA THR A 284 -16.65 9.92 4.12
C THR A 284 -17.60 8.80 3.72
N VAL A 285 -17.68 8.56 2.40
CA VAL A 285 -18.26 7.34 1.80
C VAL A 285 -17.23 6.69 0.90
N GLU A 286 -16.90 5.43 1.16
CA GLU A 286 -15.75 4.74 0.55
C GLU A 286 -16.11 3.31 0.10
N ASP A 287 -15.39 2.82 -0.92
CA ASP A 287 -15.56 1.45 -1.43
C ASP A 287 -14.21 0.79 -1.77
N PRO A 288 -13.60 0.13 -0.80
CA PRO A 288 -13.88 0.11 0.63
C PRO A 288 -13.05 1.16 1.40
N ILE A 289 -13.29 1.31 2.70
CA ILE A 289 -12.41 2.08 3.59
C ILE A 289 -11.03 1.44 3.59
N GLU A 290 -9.97 2.21 3.27
CA GLU A 290 -8.59 1.67 3.24
C GLU A 290 -8.04 1.46 4.66
N TYR A 291 -8.14 2.47 5.52
CA TYR A 291 -7.86 2.39 6.95
C TYR A 291 -8.67 3.43 7.72
N MET A 292 -8.87 3.16 9.00
CA MET A 292 -9.64 4.08 9.86
C MET A 292 -8.77 5.27 10.28
N ILE A 293 -9.37 6.46 10.23
CA ILE A 293 -8.76 7.70 10.72
C ILE A 293 -9.57 8.14 11.95
N GLU A 294 -8.91 8.28 13.09
CA GLU A 294 -9.54 8.76 14.30
C GLU A 294 -10.07 10.19 14.09
N GLY A 295 -11.28 10.47 14.56
CA GLY A 295 -11.93 11.76 14.43
C GLY A 295 -12.68 11.98 13.10
N ILE A 296 -12.69 11.02 12.18
CA ILE A 296 -13.41 11.06 10.91
C ILE A 296 -14.51 10.00 10.88
N GLY A 297 -15.71 10.39 10.51
CA GLY A 297 -16.85 9.48 10.33
C GLY A 297 -16.78 8.78 8.97
N GLN A 298 -16.24 7.56 8.92
CA GLN A 298 -16.07 6.82 7.68
C GLN A 298 -17.18 5.79 7.46
N THR A 299 -17.87 5.87 6.32
CA THR A 299 -18.96 4.97 5.92
C THR A 299 -18.53 4.13 4.72
N GLN A 300 -18.70 2.82 4.81
CA GLN A 300 -18.38 1.92 3.70
C GLN A 300 -19.60 1.64 2.85
N VAL A 301 -19.44 1.67 1.52
CA VAL A 301 -20.43 1.17 0.55
C VAL A 301 -20.76 -0.29 0.84
N ASN A 302 -22.05 -0.62 0.78
CA ASN A 302 -22.54 -1.98 0.92
C ASN A 302 -23.72 -2.22 -0.03
N THR A 303 -23.40 -2.72 -1.21
CA THR A 303 -24.38 -2.96 -2.28
C THR A 303 -25.45 -3.99 -1.91
N ARG A 304 -25.17 -4.92 -0.99
CA ARG A 304 -26.13 -5.95 -0.53
C ARG A 304 -27.35 -5.34 0.16
N VAL A 305 -27.16 -4.20 0.83
CA VAL A 305 -28.25 -3.47 1.49
C VAL A 305 -28.62 -2.18 0.75
N GLY A 306 -28.13 -2.01 -0.47
CA GLY A 306 -28.39 -0.83 -1.30
C GLY A 306 -27.68 0.45 -0.83
N MET A 307 -26.62 0.34 0.00
CA MET A 307 -25.78 1.48 0.38
C MET A 307 -24.76 1.76 -0.73
N THR A 308 -25.12 2.65 -1.64
CA THR A 308 -24.28 3.13 -2.76
C THR A 308 -23.56 4.42 -2.39
N PHE A 309 -22.65 4.90 -3.25
CA PHE A 309 -22.02 6.22 -3.09
C PHE A 309 -23.04 7.35 -3.04
N SER A 310 -24.00 7.38 -3.96
CA SER A 310 -25.05 8.41 -4.02
C SER A 310 -25.95 8.40 -2.77
N ARG A 311 -26.36 7.22 -2.33
CA ARG A 311 -27.19 7.08 -1.12
C ARG A 311 -26.43 7.47 0.14
N GLY A 312 -25.18 7.05 0.25
CA GLY A 312 -24.30 7.40 1.36
C GLY A 312 -24.05 8.91 1.42
N LEU A 313 -23.74 9.53 0.29
CA LEU A 313 -23.52 10.97 0.19
C LEU A 313 -24.75 11.76 0.60
N ARG A 314 -25.95 11.40 0.11
CA ARG A 314 -27.19 12.03 0.55
C ARG A 314 -27.43 11.89 2.07
N ALA A 315 -27.06 10.77 2.65
CA ALA A 315 -27.20 10.57 4.10
C ALA A 315 -26.25 11.44 4.90
N ILE A 316 -24.97 11.49 4.46
CA ILE A 316 -23.91 12.30 5.09
C ILE A 316 -24.28 13.79 5.09
N LEU A 317 -24.85 14.32 4.00
CA LEU A 317 -25.25 15.73 3.91
C LEU A 317 -26.33 16.13 4.91
N ARG A 318 -27.01 15.18 5.56
CA ARG A 318 -27.96 15.43 6.66
C ARG A 318 -27.35 15.28 8.05
N GLN A 319 -26.05 15.07 8.13
CA GLN A 319 -25.30 14.88 9.37
C GLN A 319 -24.41 16.09 9.72
N ASP A 320 -24.77 17.27 9.19
CA ASP A 320 -24.08 18.55 9.41
C ASP A 320 -22.56 18.48 9.16
N PRO A 321 -22.11 18.02 7.97
CA PRO A 321 -20.69 17.94 7.65
C PRO A 321 -20.13 19.31 7.24
N ASP A 322 -18.87 19.56 7.59
CA ASP A 322 -18.06 20.66 7.01
C ASP A 322 -17.30 20.17 5.77
N VAL A 323 -16.78 18.96 5.86
CA VAL A 323 -15.98 18.31 4.80
C VAL A 323 -16.56 16.94 4.47
N VAL A 324 -16.75 16.69 3.21
CA VAL A 324 -17.26 15.42 2.69
C VAL A 324 -16.24 14.81 1.73
N MET A 325 -15.89 13.54 1.93
CA MET A 325 -15.12 12.80 0.94
C MET A 325 -15.97 11.68 0.34
N VAL A 326 -16.05 11.66 -0.97
CA VAL A 326 -16.61 10.55 -1.75
C VAL A 326 -15.44 9.80 -2.38
N GLY A 327 -15.28 8.53 -2.07
CA GLY A 327 -14.14 7.71 -2.52
C GLY A 327 -13.89 7.84 -4.02
N GLU A 328 -14.95 7.79 -4.81
CA GLU A 328 -14.90 8.08 -6.25
C GLU A 328 -16.29 8.49 -6.80
N ILE A 329 -16.27 9.24 -7.91
CA ILE A 329 -17.46 9.58 -8.69
C ILE A 329 -17.47 8.69 -9.93
N ARG A 330 -18.46 7.77 -10.01
CA ARG A 330 -18.61 6.82 -11.12
C ARG A 330 -19.79 7.13 -12.03
N ASP A 331 -20.79 7.82 -11.52
CA ASP A 331 -22.08 8.03 -12.16
C ASP A 331 -22.57 9.47 -12.02
N THR A 332 -23.50 9.84 -12.89
CA THR A 332 -24.12 11.17 -12.95
C THR A 332 -24.76 11.56 -11.61
N GLU A 333 -25.48 10.63 -10.98
CA GLU A 333 -26.19 10.91 -9.72
C GLU A 333 -25.24 11.33 -8.61
N THR A 334 -24.13 10.61 -8.44
CA THR A 334 -23.08 10.93 -7.44
C THR A 334 -22.42 12.27 -7.79
N ALA A 335 -22.15 12.54 -9.08
CA ALA A 335 -21.57 13.81 -9.52
C ALA A 335 -22.48 14.99 -9.21
N GLU A 336 -23.76 14.91 -9.53
CA GLU A 336 -24.74 15.96 -9.26
C GLU A 336 -24.88 16.26 -7.76
N ILE A 337 -24.95 15.22 -6.91
CA ILE A 337 -25.06 15.40 -5.46
C ILE A 337 -23.79 16.06 -4.91
N ALA A 338 -22.60 15.66 -5.38
CA ALA A 338 -21.32 16.25 -4.98
C ALA A 338 -21.26 17.76 -5.35
N VAL A 339 -21.69 18.11 -6.56
CA VAL A 339 -21.79 19.49 -7.02
C VAL A 339 -22.76 20.30 -6.17
N GLN A 340 -23.97 19.78 -5.95
CA GLN A 340 -24.97 20.43 -5.09
C GLN A 340 -24.44 20.64 -3.66
N ALA A 341 -23.78 19.65 -3.08
CA ALA A 341 -23.16 19.75 -1.76
C ALA A 341 -22.15 20.92 -1.70
N SER A 342 -21.30 21.04 -2.71
CA SER A 342 -20.30 22.11 -2.77
C SER A 342 -20.92 23.50 -2.88
N LEU A 343 -22.04 23.64 -3.61
CA LEU A 343 -22.76 24.90 -3.77
C LEU A 343 -23.55 25.28 -2.51
N THR A 344 -23.88 24.32 -1.67
CA THR A 344 -24.57 24.54 -0.38
C THR A 344 -23.61 24.75 0.79
N GLY A 345 -22.32 24.94 0.53
CA GLY A 345 -21.36 25.36 1.53
C GLY A 345 -20.41 24.30 2.07
N HIS A 346 -20.36 23.11 1.43
CA HIS A 346 -19.48 22.02 1.87
C HIS A 346 -18.20 21.94 1.03
N LEU A 347 -17.10 21.59 1.65
CA LEU A 347 -15.89 21.17 0.94
C LEU A 347 -16.03 19.70 0.57
N VAL A 348 -16.03 19.40 -0.73
CA VAL A 348 -16.15 18.04 -1.27
C VAL A 348 -14.82 17.60 -1.84
N LEU A 349 -14.33 16.46 -1.39
CA LEU A 349 -13.12 15.80 -1.88
C LEU A 349 -13.53 14.51 -2.60
N SER A 350 -13.00 14.26 -3.79
CA SER A 350 -13.31 13.00 -4.49
C SER A 350 -12.23 12.60 -5.49
N THR A 351 -12.41 11.41 -6.08
CA THR A 351 -11.53 10.92 -7.15
C THR A 351 -12.30 10.66 -8.43
N LEU A 352 -11.56 10.73 -9.54
CA LEU A 352 -11.97 10.29 -10.86
C LEU A 352 -10.89 9.37 -11.45
N HIS A 353 -11.28 8.64 -12.50
CA HIS A 353 -10.38 7.81 -13.29
C HIS A 353 -10.18 8.42 -14.68
N THR A 354 -9.37 9.48 -14.77
CA THR A 354 -8.95 10.08 -16.04
C THR A 354 -7.44 10.18 -16.08
N ASN A 355 -6.87 10.29 -17.29
CA ASN A 355 -5.42 10.33 -17.46
C ASN A 355 -4.81 11.70 -17.21
N THR A 356 -5.56 12.77 -17.40
CA THR A 356 -5.13 14.16 -17.23
C THR A 356 -6.05 14.91 -16.28
N ALA A 357 -5.58 16.02 -15.75
CA ALA A 357 -6.41 16.86 -14.89
C ALA A 357 -7.49 17.61 -15.70
N VAL A 358 -7.19 18.00 -16.94
CA VAL A 358 -8.19 18.57 -17.87
C VAL A 358 -9.25 17.52 -18.23
N GLY A 359 -8.84 16.28 -18.50
CA GLY A 359 -9.75 15.18 -18.78
C GLY A 359 -10.76 14.91 -17.64
N ALA A 360 -10.42 15.27 -16.39
CA ALA A 360 -11.38 15.18 -15.28
C ALA A 360 -12.52 16.21 -15.42
N ILE A 361 -12.22 17.40 -15.92
CA ILE A 361 -13.23 18.43 -16.19
C ILE A 361 -14.16 17.94 -17.30
N THR A 362 -13.59 17.50 -18.42
CA THR A 362 -14.36 16.96 -19.57
C THR A 362 -15.20 15.77 -19.12
N ARG A 363 -14.64 14.88 -18.31
CA ARG A 363 -15.38 13.70 -17.82
C ARG A 363 -16.62 14.05 -17.03
N LEU A 364 -16.56 15.07 -16.16
CA LEU A 364 -17.74 15.53 -15.43
C LEU A 364 -18.80 16.16 -16.35
N GLN A 365 -18.37 16.89 -17.39
CA GLN A 365 -19.27 17.40 -18.43
C GLN A 365 -19.95 16.25 -19.18
N ASP A 366 -19.22 15.23 -19.59
CA ASP A 366 -19.75 14.03 -20.26
C ASP A 366 -20.71 13.23 -19.38
N MET A 367 -20.52 13.28 -18.08
CA MET A 367 -21.44 12.69 -17.10
C MET A 367 -22.74 13.51 -16.93
N GLY A 368 -22.90 14.62 -17.65
CA GLY A 368 -24.09 15.43 -17.65
C GLY A 368 -24.12 16.51 -16.58
N VAL A 369 -23.02 16.80 -15.91
CA VAL A 369 -22.93 17.94 -14.97
C VAL A 369 -23.01 19.24 -15.76
N GLU A 370 -24.00 20.06 -15.41
CA GLU A 370 -24.23 21.35 -16.06
C GLU A 370 -23.01 22.27 -15.95
N PRO A 371 -22.52 22.87 -17.06
CA PRO A 371 -21.28 23.65 -17.07
C PRO A 371 -21.24 24.81 -16.09
N PHE A 372 -22.39 25.47 -15.89
CA PHE A 372 -22.49 26.59 -14.96
C PHE A 372 -22.37 26.14 -13.48
N LEU A 373 -22.85 24.93 -13.17
CA LEU A 373 -22.70 24.33 -11.85
C LEU A 373 -21.25 23.88 -11.63
N LEU A 374 -20.66 23.21 -12.63
CA LEU A 374 -19.28 22.76 -12.58
C LEU A 374 -18.29 23.91 -12.42
N SER A 375 -18.46 24.98 -13.24
CA SER A 375 -17.60 26.18 -13.17
C SER A 375 -17.67 26.89 -11.82
N SER A 376 -18.82 26.82 -11.15
CA SER A 376 -19.05 27.46 -9.85
C SER A 376 -18.55 26.61 -8.67
N SER A 377 -18.51 25.28 -8.83
CA SER A 377 -18.19 24.33 -7.75
C SER A 377 -16.75 23.88 -7.75
N LEU A 378 -16.11 23.67 -8.93
CA LEU A 378 -14.77 23.11 -9.03
C LEU A 378 -13.70 24.11 -8.59
N THR A 379 -12.88 23.73 -7.63
CA THR A 379 -11.80 24.59 -7.09
C THR A 379 -10.42 24.18 -7.56
N GLY A 380 -10.22 22.91 -7.86
CA GLY A 380 -8.96 22.39 -8.37
C GLY A 380 -9.02 20.93 -8.73
N VAL A 381 -8.10 20.49 -9.56
CA VAL A 381 -7.92 19.11 -9.98
C VAL A 381 -6.45 18.75 -9.92
N MET A 382 -6.13 17.61 -9.30
CA MET A 382 -4.78 17.06 -9.26
C MET A 382 -4.75 15.75 -10.03
N ALA A 383 -3.96 15.67 -11.10
CA ALA A 383 -3.63 14.39 -11.72
C ALA A 383 -2.36 13.81 -11.09
N GLN A 384 -2.33 12.50 -10.90
CA GLN A 384 -1.27 11.83 -10.16
C GLN A 384 -0.89 10.49 -10.77
N ARG A 385 0.42 10.19 -10.75
CA ARG A 385 1.02 8.89 -11.09
C ARG A 385 2.06 8.53 -10.05
N LEU A 386 2.34 7.25 -9.89
CA LEU A 386 3.46 6.76 -9.08
C LEU A 386 4.59 6.27 -9.98
N VAL A 387 5.80 6.68 -9.65
CA VAL A 387 7.06 6.19 -10.23
C VAL A 387 7.89 5.53 -9.15
N ARG A 388 8.68 4.52 -9.52
CA ARG A 388 9.61 3.88 -8.58
C ARG A 388 10.78 4.82 -8.29
N THR A 389 11.20 4.86 -7.05
CA THR A 389 12.37 5.64 -6.61
C THR A 389 13.62 4.80 -6.80
N LEU A 390 14.67 5.40 -7.40
CA LEU A 390 15.97 4.75 -7.54
C LEU A 390 16.55 4.41 -6.18
N CYS A 391 17.14 3.22 -6.08
CA CYS A 391 17.83 2.82 -4.86
C CYS A 391 19.04 3.74 -4.62
N PRO A 392 19.11 4.44 -3.49
CA PRO A 392 20.21 5.37 -3.22
C PRO A 392 21.58 4.69 -3.15
N ASP A 393 21.59 3.39 -2.76
CA ASP A 393 22.82 2.64 -2.54
C ASP A 393 23.46 2.14 -3.84
N CYS A 394 22.71 2.04 -4.94
CA CYS A 394 23.22 1.44 -6.17
C CYS A 394 22.90 2.21 -7.45
N ARG A 395 22.22 3.36 -7.39
CA ARG A 395 21.98 4.18 -8.58
C ARG A 395 23.30 4.65 -9.17
N GLN A 396 23.45 4.52 -10.50
CA GLN A 396 24.65 4.91 -11.21
C GLN A 396 24.45 6.22 -11.97
N PRO A 397 25.30 7.25 -11.71
CA PRO A 397 25.29 8.47 -12.51
C PRO A 397 25.92 8.21 -13.89
N ALA A 398 25.29 8.69 -14.93
CA ALA A 398 25.84 8.67 -16.30
C ALA A 398 25.50 9.97 -17.02
N PRO A 399 26.36 10.44 -17.95
CA PRO A 399 26.01 11.54 -18.83
C PRO A 399 24.80 11.17 -19.69
N ALA A 400 23.81 12.05 -19.80
CA ALA A 400 22.66 11.84 -20.67
C ALA A 400 23.10 11.74 -22.13
N THR A 401 22.58 10.76 -22.83
CA THR A 401 22.72 10.60 -24.29
C THR A 401 21.94 11.71 -25.02
N ASP A 402 22.23 11.90 -26.30
CA ASP A 402 21.52 12.90 -27.12
C ASP A 402 20.03 12.56 -27.29
N GLU A 403 19.68 11.29 -27.24
CA GLU A 403 18.29 10.81 -27.25
C GLU A 403 17.57 11.15 -25.94
N GLU A 404 18.19 10.85 -24.79
CA GLU A 404 17.67 11.21 -23.48
C GLU A 404 17.49 12.71 -23.33
N LYS A 405 18.46 13.52 -23.78
CA LYS A 405 18.34 14.99 -23.78
C LYS A 405 17.13 15.45 -24.59
N ARG A 406 16.90 14.87 -25.79
CA ARG A 406 15.71 15.18 -26.60
C ARG A 406 14.41 14.83 -25.86
N LEU A 407 14.34 13.67 -25.21
CA LEU A 407 13.18 13.25 -24.44
C LEU A 407 12.93 14.14 -23.20
N LEU A 408 14.00 14.70 -22.62
CA LEU A 408 13.95 15.68 -21.53
C LEU A 408 13.63 17.11 -22.03
N GLY A 409 13.58 17.35 -23.35
CA GLY A 409 13.38 18.70 -23.91
C GLY A 409 14.61 19.62 -23.78
N ILE A 410 15.80 19.04 -23.60
CA ILE A 410 17.06 19.78 -23.45
C ILE A 410 17.71 19.89 -24.81
N THR A 411 17.79 21.13 -25.34
CA THR A 411 18.32 21.44 -26.67
C THR A 411 19.74 22.03 -26.64
N ASP A 412 20.22 22.42 -25.49
CA ASP A 412 21.56 23.01 -25.33
C ASP A 412 22.66 21.95 -25.15
N ALA A 413 23.92 22.38 -25.34
CA ALA A 413 25.10 21.51 -25.25
C ALA A 413 25.55 21.20 -23.82
N ARG A 414 24.77 21.58 -22.79
CA ARG A 414 25.14 21.31 -21.41
C ARG A 414 25.20 19.81 -21.11
N THR A 415 26.15 19.41 -20.29
CA THR A 415 26.24 18.05 -19.79
C THR A 415 25.19 17.89 -18.70
N VAL A 416 24.29 16.90 -18.85
CA VAL A 416 23.27 16.54 -17.87
C VAL A 416 23.60 15.16 -17.36
N THR A 417 23.63 14.98 -16.05
CA THR A 417 23.82 13.68 -15.41
C THR A 417 22.45 13.07 -15.10
N LEU A 418 22.22 11.87 -15.57
CA LEU A 418 21.07 11.05 -15.22
C LEU A 418 21.52 9.89 -14.31
N TYR A 419 20.57 9.29 -13.61
CA TYR A 419 20.81 8.16 -12.75
C TYR A 419 20.05 6.93 -13.25
N HIS A 420 20.75 5.80 -13.29
CA HIS A 420 20.21 4.54 -13.78
C HIS A 420 20.15 3.49 -12.66
N PRO A 421 19.15 2.59 -12.67
CA PRO A 421 19.07 1.49 -11.71
C PRO A 421 20.16 0.44 -12.02
N GLN A 422 20.92 0.00 -11.02
CA GLN A 422 21.88 -1.08 -11.17
C GLN A 422 21.42 -2.36 -10.49
N GLY A 423 20.96 -2.27 -9.24
CA GLY A 423 20.63 -3.40 -8.40
C GLY A 423 21.73 -3.74 -7.38
N CYS A 424 21.31 -3.94 -6.13
CA CYS A 424 22.16 -4.36 -5.02
C CYS A 424 21.34 -5.15 -3.99
N PRO A 425 21.97 -5.80 -3.00
CA PRO A 425 21.23 -6.53 -1.96
C PRO A 425 20.21 -5.68 -1.20
N ALA A 426 20.49 -4.37 -0.99
CA ALA A 426 19.57 -3.46 -0.28
C ALA A 426 18.25 -3.21 -1.02
N CYS A 427 18.21 -3.37 -2.34
CA CYS A 427 17.02 -3.27 -3.17
C CYS A 427 16.62 -4.62 -3.80
N ASN A 428 17.10 -5.74 -3.27
CA ASN A 428 16.90 -7.08 -3.82
C ASN A 428 17.22 -7.16 -5.32
N HIS A 429 18.30 -6.55 -5.72
CA HIS A 429 18.82 -6.46 -7.09
C HIS A 429 17.87 -5.81 -8.11
N LYS A 430 16.84 -5.07 -7.65
CA LYS A 430 15.84 -4.42 -8.51
C LYS A 430 16.28 -3.04 -9.02
N GLY A 431 17.25 -2.40 -8.37
CA GLY A 431 17.69 -1.02 -8.67
C GLY A 431 16.72 0.07 -8.20
N PHE A 432 15.55 -0.29 -7.67
CA PHE A 432 14.53 0.61 -7.16
C PHE A 432 14.12 0.22 -5.74
N ARG A 433 13.74 1.23 -4.93
CA ARG A 433 13.25 1.02 -3.57
C ARG A 433 12.20 2.07 -3.22
N GLY A 434 10.95 1.64 -3.09
CA GLY A 434 9.82 2.50 -2.83
C GLY A 434 9.33 3.27 -4.06
N ARG A 435 8.37 4.15 -3.85
CA ARG A 435 7.71 4.95 -4.90
C ARG A 435 7.57 6.39 -4.46
N THR A 436 7.59 7.30 -5.42
CA THR A 436 7.22 8.70 -5.25
C THR A 436 6.13 9.06 -6.26
N ALA A 437 5.36 10.10 -5.98
CA ALA A 437 4.34 10.54 -6.91
C ALA A 437 4.85 11.68 -7.80
N ILE A 438 4.37 11.69 -9.04
CA ILE A 438 4.44 12.83 -9.94
C ILE A 438 3.05 13.41 -10.11
N HIS A 439 2.96 14.74 -10.17
CA HIS A 439 1.70 15.46 -10.05
C HIS A 439 1.56 16.53 -11.12
N GLU A 440 0.32 16.80 -11.45
CA GLU A 440 -0.13 17.98 -12.15
C GLU A 440 -1.28 18.57 -11.33
N LEU A 441 -1.15 19.81 -10.88
CA LEU A 441 -2.18 20.51 -10.12
C LEU A 441 -2.73 21.68 -10.91
N ILE A 442 -4.03 21.65 -11.17
CA ILE A 442 -4.78 22.76 -11.78
C ILE A 442 -5.58 23.46 -10.69
N VAL A 443 -5.35 24.75 -10.51
CA VAL A 443 -6.20 25.61 -9.70
C VAL A 443 -7.20 26.30 -10.63
N VAL A 444 -8.48 26.21 -10.32
CA VAL A 444 -9.52 26.82 -11.13
C VAL A 444 -9.60 28.31 -10.79
N ASP A 445 -9.01 29.12 -11.65
CA ASP A 445 -9.06 30.58 -11.60
C ASP A 445 -10.27 31.15 -12.38
N ALA A 446 -10.37 32.47 -12.44
CA ALA A 446 -11.50 33.13 -13.12
C ALA A 446 -11.58 32.81 -14.61
N THR A 447 -10.44 32.74 -15.31
CA THR A 447 -10.40 32.47 -16.75
C THR A 447 -10.75 31.00 -17.05
N LEU A 448 -10.17 30.05 -16.29
CA LEU A 448 -10.51 28.63 -16.44
C LEU A 448 -12.00 28.38 -16.11
N ARG A 449 -12.54 29.08 -15.12
CA ARG A 449 -13.95 29.04 -14.79
C ARG A 449 -14.84 29.49 -15.96
N ASP A 450 -14.47 30.59 -16.64
CA ASP A 450 -15.17 31.07 -17.83
C ASP A 450 -15.09 30.05 -18.99
N LEU A 451 -13.90 29.46 -19.21
CA LEU A 451 -13.72 28.40 -20.21
C LEU A 451 -14.61 27.18 -19.92
N ILE A 452 -14.72 26.73 -18.69
CA ILE A 452 -15.59 25.64 -18.28
C ILE A 452 -17.06 26.03 -18.49
N HIS A 453 -17.43 27.24 -18.08
CA HIS A 453 -18.80 27.75 -18.18
C HIS A 453 -19.31 27.77 -19.63
N ARG A 454 -18.48 28.20 -20.57
CA ARG A 454 -18.82 28.26 -22.01
C ARG A 454 -18.56 26.95 -22.77
N GLN A 455 -18.28 25.86 -22.05
CA GLN A 455 -18.01 24.53 -22.65
C GLN A 455 -16.85 24.54 -23.64
N ALA A 456 -15.77 25.24 -23.33
CA ALA A 456 -14.57 25.18 -24.16
C ALA A 456 -14.09 23.73 -24.34
N GLY A 457 -13.64 23.41 -25.54
CA GLY A 457 -13.13 22.07 -25.86
C GLY A 457 -11.86 21.72 -25.08
N GLU A 458 -11.59 20.43 -24.90
CA GLU A 458 -10.45 19.93 -24.12
C GLU A 458 -9.12 20.55 -24.57
N LEU A 459 -8.88 20.72 -25.87
CA LEU A 459 -7.66 21.35 -26.41
C LEU A 459 -7.51 22.82 -26.02
N GLU A 460 -8.62 23.55 -25.88
CA GLU A 460 -8.58 24.94 -25.44
C GLU A 460 -8.29 25.04 -23.94
N LEU A 461 -8.93 24.17 -23.14
CA LEU A 461 -8.65 24.03 -21.71
C LEU A 461 -7.18 23.67 -21.48
N GLU A 462 -6.67 22.65 -22.19
CA GLU A 462 -5.28 22.21 -22.10
C GLU A 462 -4.29 23.32 -22.45
N ARG A 463 -4.53 24.05 -23.54
CA ARG A 463 -3.68 25.16 -23.96
C ARG A 463 -3.61 26.24 -22.89
N TYR A 464 -4.74 26.58 -22.27
CA TYR A 464 -4.77 27.54 -21.19
C TYR A 464 -4.02 27.04 -19.95
N VAL A 465 -4.30 25.80 -19.55
CA VAL A 465 -3.70 25.20 -18.35
C VAL A 465 -2.18 25.11 -18.49
N ARG A 466 -1.64 24.74 -19.65
CA ARG A 466 -0.18 24.64 -19.88
C ARG A 466 0.57 25.97 -19.79
N GLN A 467 -0.10 27.10 -19.85
CA GLN A 467 0.50 28.41 -19.62
C GLN A 467 0.70 28.70 -18.12
N HIS A 468 -0.03 28.03 -17.23
CA HIS A 468 -0.12 28.32 -15.80
C HIS A 468 0.30 27.16 -14.90
N SER A 469 0.30 25.94 -15.40
CA SER A 469 0.62 24.72 -14.65
C SER A 469 1.52 23.80 -15.47
N ALA A 470 2.57 23.32 -14.84
CA ALA A 470 3.41 22.28 -15.41
C ALA A 470 2.63 20.95 -15.53
N GLY A 471 2.78 20.28 -16.66
CA GLY A 471 2.17 18.96 -16.86
C GLY A 471 2.83 17.87 -16.00
N ILE A 472 2.14 16.77 -15.85
CA ILE A 472 2.62 15.64 -15.03
C ILE A 472 3.99 15.12 -15.50
N ARG A 473 4.26 15.12 -16.81
CA ARG A 473 5.55 14.72 -17.38
C ARG A 473 6.67 15.70 -16.98
N SER A 474 6.39 17.00 -16.96
CA SER A 474 7.36 18.03 -16.55
C SER A 474 7.78 17.83 -15.10
N ASN A 475 6.83 17.54 -14.20
CA ASN A 475 7.14 17.23 -12.81
C ASN A 475 7.94 15.92 -12.68
N GLY A 476 7.64 14.92 -13.51
CA GLY A 476 8.45 13.69 -13.62
C GLY A 476 9.90 13.98 -14.05
N ILE A 477 10.09 14.84 -15.05
CA ILE A 477 11.43 15.25 -15.53
C ILE A 477 12.23 15.95 -14.42
N GLU A 478 11.60 16.83 -13.63
CA GLU A 478 12.26 17.45 -12.47
C GLU A 478 12.84 16.39 -11.51
N LYS A 479 12.06 15.32 -11.22
CA LYS A 479 12.50 14.22 -10.36
C LYS A 479 13.60 13.36 -11.00
N VAL A 480 13.58 13.19 -12.32
CA VAL A 480 14.67 12.51 -13.07
C VAL A 480 15.96 13.30 -12.93
N LEU A 481 15.91 14.61 -13.13
CA LEU A 481 17.08 15.51 -13.01
C LEU A 481 17.60 15.60 -11.56
N ALA A 482 16.72 15.45 -10.57
CA ALA A 482 17.09 15.35 -9.16
C ALA A 482 17.67 13.97 -8.79
N GLY A 483 17.62 12.98 -9.70
CA GLY A 483 18.10 11.61 -9.45
C GLY A 483 17.19 10.81 -8.52
N GLU A 484 15.93 11.20 -8.35
CA GLU A 484 14.96 10.47 -7.53
C GLU A 484 14.42 9.22 -8.26
N THR A 485 14.24 9.32 -9.58
CA THR A 485 13.71 8.26 -10.44
C THR A 485 14.47 8.20 -11.76
N SER A 486 14.22 7.18 -12.57
CA SER A 486 14.80 7.07 -13.93
C SER A 486 13.89 7.69 -14.99
N LEU A 487 14.47 8.07 -16.12
CA LEU A 487 13.72 8.57 -17.28
C LEU A 487 12.69 7.53 -17.77
N ASP A 488 13.08 6.26 -17.86
CA ASP A 488 12.21 5.17 -18.30
C ASP A 488 10.94 5.03 -17.43
N GLU A 489 11.07 5.22 -16.11
CA GLU A 489 9.92 5.17 -15.21
C GLU A 489 8.92 6.29 -15.49
N VAL A 490 9.41 7.50 -15.72
CA VAL A 490 8.55 8.65 -16.03
C VAL A 490 7.89 8.45 -17.40
N LEU A 491 8.65 8.02 -18.40
CA LEU A 491 8.10 7.74 -19.73
C LEU A 491 7.04 6.64 -19.69
N ARG A 492 7.30 5.55 -18.97
CA ARG A 492 6.37 4.43 -18.82
C ARG A 492 4.98 4.86 -18.33
N VAL A 493 4.90 5.84 -17.44
CA VAL A 493 3.62 6.27 -16.86
C VAL A 493 3.03 7.53 -17.54
N THR A 494 3.78 8.17 -18.43
CA THR A 494 3.36 9.41 -19.11
C THR A 494 3.27 9.32 -20.63
N MET A 495 3.60 8.17 -21.24
CA MET A 495 3.50 7.99 -22.72
C MET A 495 2.07 7.80 -23.22
N GLU A 496 1.11 7.52 -22.33
CA GLU A 496 -0.31 7.36 -22.66
C GLU A 496 -1.14 8.62 -22.36
N ALA A 497 -0.49 9.72 -22.01
CA ALA A 497 -1.14 10.97 -21.64
C ALA A 497 -1.08 12.01 -22.75
#